data_70fbf3b6c510faf42eba696036522e0a
#
_entry.id   70fbf3b6c510faf42eba696036522e0a
#
_cell.length_a   1.000
_cell.length_b   1.000
_cell.length_c   1.000
_cell.angle_alpha   90.00
_cell.angle_beta   90.00
_cell.angle_gamma   90.00
#
_symmetry.space_group_name_H-M   'P 1'
#
loop_
_entity.id
_entity.type
_entity.pdbx_description
1 polymer ?
#
loop_
_entity_poly.entity_id
_entity_poly.type
_entity_poly.pdbx_seq_one_letter_code
_entity_poly.pdbx_strand_id
1 'polypeptide(L)'
;FGCFYLTDFTAEEQEDMYQGIMNGVILAFFAFQGYCCVFRPYDQVRYIGIYNNCNLNGLFYLEVLAAIFGKILYVTKENKHKFWRVYYWLGAGVVYSFLFMTIGRTAWMVSFVLGLIFLGFYQSEKRKKQYIRNGLLLVLCVCVMFPLTFSMTRYLPAVFHHPVWFWGEWSEDKVHSWDPWNSEKYVDIDELLETAVGRTTEITNGIFGANPFTIKAFAAELQETASQEEQLQEMAVLKTEEEYTDPFLVRKTIYSHYLANLNLVGHTQSDQGFQLTYAYWIGHAHNIYLQFATDFGIPAAVCLIILCLVSIVKLVKCYYQKGRPVVAAVSIFVMLVPLLFGMLEYSWGSSALTMILLFLCWRQTLVYENEK
;
A
#
# COMPACT_ATOMS: atom_id res chain seq x y z
N PHE A 1 19.39 2.68 -15.89
CA PHE A 1 19.72 1.97 -14.64
C PHE A 1 21.21 1.63 -14.56
N GLY A 2 21.84 1.04 -15.62
CA GLY A 2 23.26 0.65 -15.58
C GLY A 2 24.19 1.77 -15.13
N CYS A 3 24.09 2.96 -15.70
CA CYS A 3 24.90 4.12 -15.30
C CYS A 3 24.73 4.46 -13.81
N PHE A 4 23.50 4.41 -13.28
CA PHE A 4 23.24 4.70 -11.89
C PHE A 4 23.93 3.71 -10.94
N TYR A 5 23.94 2.40 -11.27
CA TYR A 5 24.60 1.38 -10.45
C TYR A 5 26.14 1.46 -10.52
N LEU A 6 26.67 1.96 -11.61
CA LEU A 6 28.12 2.07 -11.84
C LEU A 6 28.73 3.40 -11.36
N THR A 7 27.89 4.39 -11.00
CA THR A 7 28.37 5.68 -10.50
C THR A 7 28.69 5.59 -9.02
N ASP A 8 29.90 5.98 -8.64
CA ASP A 8 30.29 6.13 -7.25
C ASP A 8 29.77 7.49 -6.74
N PHE A 9 28.87 7.44 -5.76
CA PHE A 9 28.37 8.62 -5.06
C PHE A 9 29.04 8.71 -3.71
N THR A 10 29.43 9.90 -3.33
CA THR A 10 29.81 10.19 -1.94
C THR A 10 28.61 10.06 -1.01
N ALA A 11 28.85 9.92 0.30
CA ALA A 11 27.77 9.84 1.27
C ALA A 11 26.86 11.09 1.27
N GLU A 12 27.44 12.27 1.00
CA GLU A 12 26.72 13.54 0.88
C GLU A 12 25.82 13.56 -0.36
N GLU A 13 26.35 13.19 -1.52
CA GLU A 13 25.58 13.10 -2.78
C GLU A 13 24.42 12.09 -2.67
N GLN A 14 24.65 10.98 -1.97
CA GLN A 14 23.57 10.00 -1.70
C GLN A 14 22.47 10.60 -0.82
N GLU A 15 22.86 11.28 0.25
CA GLU A 15 21.88 11.94 1.15
C GLU A 15 21.09 13.01 0.40
N ASP A 16 21.74 13.84 -0.41
CA ASP A 16 21.10 14.87 -1.22
C ASP A 16 20.15 14.27 -2.26
N MET A 17 20.57 13.18 -2.93
CA MET A 17 19.70 12.45 -3.86
C MET A 17 18.42 11.94 -3.15
N TYR A 18 18.56 11.28 -1.99
CA TYR A 18 17.41 10.82 -1.24
C TYR A 18 16.51 11.96 -0.73
N GLN A 19 17.13 13.10 -0.34
CA GLN A 19 16.38 14.30 0.01
C GLN A 19 15.57 14.84 -1.16
N GLY A 20 16.18 14.87 -2.35
CA GLY A 20 15.53 15.26 -3.60
C GLY A 20 14.34 14.36 -3.96
N ILE A 21 14.53 13.04 -3.88
CA ILE A 21 13.48 12.04 -4.14
C ILE A 21 12.32 12.21 -3.16
N MET A 22 12.60 12.29 -1.86
CA MET A 22 11.56 12.48 -0.84
C MET A 22 10.77 13.77 -1.07
N ASN A 23 11.46 14.88 -1.39
CA ASN A 23 10.80 16.15 -1.70
C ASN A 23 9.93 16.03 -2.96
N GLY A 24 10.42 15.37 -4.01
CA GLY A 24 9.68 15.15 -5.25
C GLY A 24 8.41 14.32 -5.05
N VAL A 25 8.50 13.21 -4.30
CA VAL A 25 7.34 12.36 -3.97
C VAL A 25 6.31 13.11 -3.14
N ILE A 26 6.74 13.88 -2.13
CA ILE A 26 5.84 14.69 -1.29
C ILE A 26 5.18 15.80 -2.12
N LEU A 27 5.94 16.50 -2.97
CA LEU A 27 5.39 17.54 -3.84
C LEU A 27 4.38 16.98 -4.83
N ALA A 28 4.69 15.83 -5.46
CA ALA A 28 3.78 15.15 -6.36
C ALA A 28 2.48 14.75 -5.65
N PHE A 29 2.58 14.25 -4.42
CA PHE A 29 1.40 13.94 -3.60
C PHE A 29 0.49 15.16 -3.44
N PHE A 30 1.02 16.28 -2.95
CA PHE A 30 0.19 17.47 -2.73
C PHE A 30 -0.40 18.04 -4.03
N ALA A 31 0.37 18.01 -5.14
CA ALA A 31 -0.12 18.42 -6.44
C ALA A 31 -1.26 17.52 -6.94
N PHE A 32 -1.10 16.19 -6.82
CA PHE A 32 -2.13 15.22 -7.22
C PHE A 32 -3.37 15.32 -6.33
N GLN A 33 -3.21 15.49 -5.00
CA GLN A 33 -4.36 15.66 -4.12
C GLN A 33 -5.11 16.98 -4.40
N GLY A 34 -4.38 18.06 -4.68
CA GLY A 34 -5.01 19.34 -5.10
C GLY A 34 -5.88 19.16 -6.34
N TYR A 35 -5.38 18.42 -7.35
CA TYR A 35 -6.14 18.10 -8.54
C TYR A 35 -7.32 17.14 -8.23
N CYS A 36 -7.07 16.06 -7.51
CA CYS A 36 -8.06 15.03 -7.25
C CYS A 36 -9.21 15.52 -6.37
N CYS A 37 -8.92 16.40 -5.39
CA CYS A 37 -9.96 16.99 -4.55
C CYS A 37 -10.98 17.81 -5.35
N VAL A 38 -10.59 18.32 -6.53
CA VAL A 38 -11.49 19.09 -7.41
C VAL A 38 -12.18 18.21 -8.45
N PHE A 39 -11.45 17.26 -9.05
CA PHE A 39 -11.90 16.58 -10.27
C PHE A 39 -12.30 15.11 -10.11
N ARG A 40 -11.73 14.37 -9.15
CA ARG A 40 -11.94 12.92 -9.03
C ARG A 40 -11.94 12.43 -7.59
N PRO A 41 -12.87 12.82 -6.74
CA PRO A 41 -12.78 12.47 -5.33
C PRO A 41 -13.05 10.99 -5.02
N TYR A 42 -14.14 10.38 -5.57
CA TYR A 42 -14.63 9.10 -5.06
C TYR A 42 -15.14 8.14 -6.15
N ASP A 43 -15.05 6.84 -5.84
CA ASP A 43 -15.81 5.75 -6.45
C ASP A 43 -16.71 5.16 -5.36
N GLN A 44 -18.00 5.41 -5.44
CA GLN A 44 -18.93 5.16 -4.36
C GLN A 44 -18.43 5.80 -3.04
N VAL A 45 -18.16 4.99 -2.00
CA VAL A 45 -17.64 5.45 -0.71
C VAL A 45 -16.13 5.64 -0.69
N ARG A 46 -15.40 5.06 -1.66
CA ARG A 46 -13.92 4.98 -1.62
C ARG A 46 -13.26 6.11 -2.37
N TYR A 47 -12.25 6.73 -1.76
CA TYR A 47 -11.42 7.73 -2.43
C TYR A 47 -10.46 7.07 -3.43
N ILE A 48 -10.62 7.38 -4.71
CA ILE A 48 -9.87 6.73 -5.81
C ILE A 48 -8.67 7.54 -6.33
N GLY A 49 -8.61 8.82 -6.03
CA GLY A 49 -7.47 9.69 -6.35
C GLY A 49 -7.03 9.67 -7.82
N ILE A 50 -5.74 9.95 -8.04
CA ILE A 50 -5.16 10.12 -9.38
C ILE A 50 -5.13 8.82 -10.21
N TYR A 51 -4.97 7.66 -9.55
CA TYR A 51 -4.88 6.37 -10.23
C TYR A 51 -6.22 5.78 -10.62
N ASN A 52 -7.31 6.44 -10.26
CA ASN A 52 -8.66 5.91 -10.47
C ASN A 52 -8.84 4.49 -9.89
N ASN A 53 -8.08 4.17 -8.84
CA ASN A 53 -8.07 2.89 -8.15
C ASN A 53 -7.61 3.08 -6.70
N CYS A 54 -8.45 2.74 -5.77
CA CYS A 54 -8.19 2.93 -4.33
C CYS A 54 -6.99 2.13 -3.81
N ASN A 55 -6.72 0.93 -4.35
CA ASN A 55 -5.57 0.12 -3.91
C ASN A 55 -4.25 0.71 -4.41
N LEU A 56 -4.19 1.18 -5.67
CA LEU A 56 -3.01 1.85 -6.22
C LEU A 56 -2.73 3.19 -5.53
N ASN A 57 -3.78 3.95 -5.20
CA ASN A 57 -3.62 5.15 -4.38
C ASN A 57 -3.12 4.79 -2.98
N GLY A 58 -3.65 3.73 -2.38
CA GLY A 58 -3.15 3.23 -1.10
C GLY A 58 -1.66 2.93 -1.13
N LEU A 59 -1.17 2.24 -2.17
CA LEU A 59 0.26 1.99 -2.38
C LEU A 59 1.07 3.29 -2.50
N PHE A 60 0.63 4.21 -3.35
CA PHE A 60 1.27 5.51 -3.51
C PHE A 60 1.33 6.30 -2.20
N TYR A 61 0.25 6.30 -1.42
CA TYR A 61 0.24 6.99 -0.12
C TYR A 61 1.18 6.34 0.90
N LEU A 62 1.38 5.04 0.85
CA LEU A 62 2.40 4.36 1.66
C LEU A 62 3.82 4.77 1.28
N GLU A 63 4.12 4.98 0.00
CA GLU A 63 5.40 5.49 -0.49
C GLU A 63 5.63 6.95 -0.05
N VAL A 64 4.58 7.77 -0.13
CA VAL A 64 4.61 9.15 0.39
C VAL A 64 4.83 9.17 1.90
N LEU A 65 4.18 8.26 2.63
CA LEU A 65 4.34 8.13 4.08
C LEU A 65 5.78 7.74 4.43
N ALA A 66 6.40 6.82 3.68
CA ALA A 66 7.81 6.46 3.84
C ALA A 66 8.73 7.68 3.63
N ALA A 67 8.46 8.51 2.61
CA ALA A 67 9.19 9.75 2.35
C ALA A 67 9.02 10.77 3.48
N ILE A 68 7.81 10.98 3.98
CA ILE A 68 7.53 11.89 5.10
C ILE A 68 8.21 11.41 6.39
N PHE A 69 8.16 10.13 6.70
CA PHE A 69 8.86 9.56 7.84
C PHE A 69 10.37 9.76 7.73
N GLY A 70 10.94 9.60 6.55
CA GLY A 70 12.33 9.94 6.27
C GLY A 70 12.65 11.41 6.55
N LYS A 71 11.77 12.33 6.11
CA LYS A 71 11.92 13.78 6.37
C LYS A 71 11.83 14.10 7.86
N ILE A 72 10.92 13.46 8.59
CA ILE A 72 10.82 13.64 10.06
C ILE A 72 12.12 13.19 10.75
N LEU A 73 12.66 12.04 10.36
CA LEU A 73 13.94 11.55 10.90
C LEU A 73 15.08 12.53 10.57
N TYR A 74 15.17 12.99 9.32
CA TYR A 74 16.18 13.92 8.87
C TYR A 74 16.15 15.25 9.63
N VAL A 75 14.99 15.94 9.66
CA VAL A 75 14.89 17.23 10.36
C VAL A 75 15.09 17.11 11.87
N THR A 76 14.85 15.93 12.42
CA THR A 76 15.07 15.65 13.84
C THR A 76 16.56 15.43 14.13
N LYS A 77 17.25 14.65 13.29
CA LYS A 77 18.68 14.37 13.39
C LYS A 77 19.50 15.66 13.21
N GLU A 78 19.20 16.43 12.17
CA GLU A 78 19.87 17.69 11.86
C GLU A 78 19.45 18.85 12.75
N ASN A 79 18.60 18.62 13.73
CA ASN A 79 18.06 19.62 14.65
C ASN A 79 17.53 20.89 13.91
N LYS A 80 16.91 20.69 12.76
CA LYS A 80 16.32 21.79 11.98
C LYS A 80 15.23 22.52 12.77
N HIS A 81 14.87 23.73 12.32
CA HIS A 81 13.87 24.56 12.95
C HIS A 81 12.57 23.77 13.26
N LYS A 82 11.96 24.02 14.41
CA LYS A 82 10.75 23.31 14.90
C LYS A 82 9.59 23.32 13.90
N PHE A 83 9.49 24.39 13.10
CA PHE A 83 8.49 24.52 12.05
C PHE A 83 8.51 23.33 11.08
N TRP A 84 9.67 22.93 10.55
CA TRP A 84 9.78 21.83 9.62
C TRP A 84 9.36 20.49 10.24
N ARG A 85 9.64 20.31 11.52
CA ARG A 85 9.21 19.11 12.25
C ARG A 85 7.68 19.06 12.33
N VAL A 86 7.03 20.15 12.75
CA VAL A 86 5.56 20.23 12.81
C VAL A 86 4.95 20.04 11.42
N TYR A 87 5.53 20.70 10.40
CA TYR A 87 5.07 20.59 9.01
C TYR A 87 5.02 19.13 8.53
N TYR A 88 6.08 18.34 8.74
CA TYR A 88 6.08 16.94 8.30
C TYR A 88 5.20 16.03 9.17
N TRP A 89 5.03 16.31 10.45
CA TRP A 89 4.07 15.59 11.28
C TRP A 89 2.63 15.82 10.83
N LEU A 90 2.26 17.07 10.54
CA LEU A 90 0.94 17.38 9.94
C LEU A 90 0.81 16.75 8.54
N GLY A 91 1.87 16.77 7.74
CA GLY A 91 1.92 16.10 6.45
C GLY A 91 1.63 14.60 6.57
N ALA A 92 2.19 13.92 7.57
CA ALA A 92 1.86 12.52 7.86
C ALA A 92 0.36 12.37 8.19
N GLY A 93 -0.21 13.28 9.00
CA GLY A 93 -1.65 13.30 9.28
C GLY A 93 -2.50 13.43 8.03
N VAL A 94 -2.12 14.30 7.08
CA VAL A 94 -2.80 14.44 5.76
C VAL A 94 -2.75 13.13 4.98
N VAL A 95 -1.58 12.50 4.87
CA VAL A 95 -1.45 11.25 4.12
C VAL A 95 -2.28 10.13 4.74
N TYR A 96 -2.23 9.97 6.07
CA TYR A 96 -3.08 9.00 6.77
C TYR A 96 -4.58 9.28 6.57
N SER A 97 -4.99 10.55 6.50
CA SER A 97 -6.39 10.92 6.25
C SER A 97 -6.85 10.46 4.86
N PHE A 98 -6.07 10.72 3.81
CA PHE A 98 -6.38 10.22 2.48
C PHE A 98 -6.30 8.70 2.40
N LEU A 99 -5.33 8.09 3.06
CA LEU A 99 -5.20 6.64 3.13
C LEU A 99 -6.42 6.01 3.81
N PHE A 100 -6.94 6.62 4.88
CA PHE A 100 -8.17 6.18 5.53
C PHE A 100 -9.36 6.24 4.57
N MET A 101 -9.52 7.32 3.82
CA MET A 101 -10.61 7.50 2.85
C MET A 101 -10.55 6.52 1.67
N THR A 102 -9.41 5.87 1.37
CA THR A 102 -9.36 4.80 0.36
C THR A 102 -10.12 3.54 0.77
N ILE A 103 -10.39 3.35 2.06
CA ILE A 103 -10.99 2.14 2.64
C ILE A 103 -10.26 0.87 2.20
N GLY A 104 -8.95 0.98 1.97
CA GLY A 104 -8.08 -0.11 1.54
C GLY A 104 -7.53 -0.91 2.71
N ARG A 105 -8.09 -2.11 3.00
CA ARG A 105 -7.64 -2.98 4.11
C ARG A 105 -6.14 -3.22 4.12
N THR A 106 -5.58 -3.59 2.98
CA THR A 106 -4.14 -3.83 2.81
C THR A 106 -3.32 -2.58 3.12
N ALA A 107 -3.73 -1.42 2.59
CA ALA A 107 -3.04 -0.17 2.82
C ALA A 107 -3.08 0.26 4.29
N TRP A 108 -4.20 0.05 4.99
CA TRP A 108 -4.31 0.32 6.43
C TRP A 108 -3.38 -0.55 7.25
N MET A 109 -3.36 -1.87 7.00
CA MET A 109 -2.48 -2.80 7.72
C MET A 109 -1.01 -2.44 7.51
N VAL A 110 -0.61 -2.20 6.27
CA VAL A 110 0.78 -1.83 5.94
C VAL A 110 1.15 -0.49 6.56
N SER A 111 0.26 0.52 6.52
CA SER A 111 0.51 1.83 7.14
C SER A 111 0.67 1.75 8.65
N PHE A 112 -0.11 0.88 9.31
CA PHE A 112 0.03 0.63 10.75
C PHE A 112 1.40 0.03 11.07
N VAL A 113 1.81 -1.02 10.35
CA VAL A 113 3.13 -1.64 10.54
C VAL A 113 4.26 -0.64 10.27
N LEU A 114 4.15 0.12 9.16
CA LEU A 114 5.12 1.16 8.81
C LEU A 114 5.22 2.24 9.89
N GLY A 115 4.09 2.66 10.45
CA GLY A 115 4.02 3.60 11.57
C GLY A 115 4.71 3.07 12.83
N LEU A 116 4.51 1.80 13.19
CA LEU A 116 5.19 1.17 14.32
C LEU A 116 6.72 1.13 14.13
N ILE A 117 7.17 0.77 12.92
CA ILE A 117 8.59 0.72 12.58
C ILE A 117 9.18 2.13 12.61
N PHE A 118 8.49 3.13 12.03
CA PHE A 118 8.90 4.53 12.10
C PHE A 118 9.04 5.01 13.54
N LEU A 119 8.06 4.73 14.40
CA LEU A 119 8.14 5.09 15.81
C LEU A 119 9.33 4.42 16.52
N GLY A 120 9.67 3.19 16.11
CA GLY A 120 10.89 2.50 16.57
C GLY A 120 12.18 3.23 16.18
N PHE A 121 12.28 3.68 14.92
CA PHE A 121 13.44 4.46 14.44
C PHE A 121 13.48 5.89 15.00
N TYR A 122 12.33 6.52 15.20
CA TYR A 122 12.24 7.88 15.72
C TYR A 122 12.63 7.99 17.20
N GLN A 123 12.56 6.89 17.95
CA GLN A 123 13.03 6.89 19.35
C GLN A 123 14.52 7.17 19.44
N SER A 124 14.86 8.24 20.14
CA SER A 124 16.17 8.33 20.74
C SER A 124 16.23 7.36 21.92
N GLU A 125 17.33 6.68 22.07
CA GLU A 125 17.71 5.54 22.95
C GLU A 125 17.20 5.51 24.40
N LYS A 126 16.40 6.42 24.84
CA LYS A 126 16.28 6.65 26.29
C LYS A 126 14.94 6.40 26.97
N ARG A 127 13.76 6.28 26.31
CA ARG A 127 12.52 6.12 27.13
C ARG A 127 11.34 5.49 26.37
N LYS A 128 10.84 4.34 26.88
CA LYS A 128 9.54 3.73 26.48
C LYS A 128 8.36 4.73 26.48
N LYS A 129 8.36 5.73 27.37
CA LYS A 129 7.35 6.80 27.44
C LYS A 129 7.31 7.69 26.19
N GLN A 130 8.39 7.82 25.43
CA GLN A 130 8.42 8.62 24.21
C GLN A 130 7.74 7.89 23.04
N TYR A 131 7.80 6.58 22.98
CA TYR A 131 7.12 5.78 21.96
C TYR A 131 5.61 6.03 21.97
N ILE A 132 4.98 5.87 23.13
CA ILE A 132 3.55 6.11 23.30
C ILE A 132 3.20 7.56 22.99
N ARG A 133 3.97 8.52 23.50
CA ARG A 133 3.75 9.95 23.22
C ARG A 133 3.81 10.27 21.74
N ASN A 134 4.77 9.72 21.01
CA ASN A 134 4.93 9.97 19.58
C ASN A 134 3.82 9.25 18.80
N GLY A 135 3.38 8.06 19.21
CA GLY A 135 2.21 7.40 18.68
C GLY A 135 0.93 8.23 18.87
N LEU A 136 0.71 8.75 20.07
CA LEU A 136 -0.40 9.66 20.36
C LEU A 136 -0.32 10.95 19.54
N LEU A 137 0.89 11.51 19.33
CA LEU A 137 1.08 12.67 18.46
C LEU A 137 0.69 12.36 17.02
N LEU A 138 1.05 11.18 16.49
CA LEU A 138 0.64 10.77 15.14
C LEU A 138 -0.88 10.68 15.04
N VAL A 139 -1.53 10.02 15.99
CA VAL A 139 -3.00 9.95 16.05
C VAL A 139 -3.61 11.34 16.12
N LEU A 140 -3.08 12.22 16.96
CA LEU A 140 -3.56 13.61 17.06
C LEU A 140 -3.43 14.34 15.71
N CYS A 141 -2.31 14.17 15.00
CA CYS A 141 -2.15 14.77 13.67
C CYS A 141 -3.22 14.27 12.68
N VAL A 142 -3.55 12.97 12.72
CA VAL A 142 -4.63 12.40 11.89
C VAL A 142 -5.96 12.99 12.30
N CYS A 143 -6.31 13.02 13.58
CA CYS A 143 -7.57 13.59 14.07
C CYS A 143 -7.77 15.06 13.71
N VAL A 144 -6.67 15.84 13.66
CA VAL A 144 -6.72 17.27 13.26
C VAL A 144 -6.84 17.40 11.75
N MET A 145 -6.11 16.59 10.98
CA MET A 145 -6.05 16.74 9.53
C MET A 145 -7.20 16.04 8.79
N PHE A 146 -7.80 15.00 9.38
CA PHE A 146 -8.89 14.27 8.74
C PHE A 146 -10.13 15.14 8.44
N PRO A 147 -10.68 15.91 9.39
CA PRO A 147 -11.82 16.77 9.09
C PRO A 147 -11.51 17.81 7.98
N LEU A 148 -10.28 18.34 7.95
CA LEU A 148 -9.86 19.28 6.93
C LEU A 148 -9.79 18.62 5.55
N THR A 149 -9.12 17.48 5.44
CA THR A 149 -8.97 16.77 4.17
C THR A 149 -10.30 16.24 3.66
N PHE A 150 -11.14 15.68 4.53
CA PHE A 150 -12.49 15.26 4.18
C PHE A 150 -13.34 16.41 3.67
N SER A 151 -13.32 17.56 4.37
CA SER A 151 -14.04 18.76 3.94
C SER A 151 -13.52 19.28 2.59
N MET A 152 -12.22 19.23 2.33
CA MET A 152 -11.65 19.61 1.04
C MET A 152 -12.20 18.74 -0.10
N THR A 153 -12.24 17.41 0.07
CA THR A 153 -12.76 16.50 -0.95
C THR A 153 -14.25 16.70 -1.20
N ARG A 154 -14.99 17.19 -0.22
CA ARG A 154 -16.44 17.41 -0.30
C ARG A 154 -16.79 18.78 -0.90
N TYR A 155 -16.12 19.85 -0.46
CA TYR A 155 -16.50 21.22 -0.82
C TYR A 155 -15.79 21.78 -2.06
N LEU A 156 -14.55 21.36 -2.33
CA LEU A 156 -13.82 21.91 -3.48
C LEU A 156 -14.49 21.62 -4.83
N PRO A 157 -15.03 20.43 -5.10
CA PRO A 157 -15.77 20.20 -6.35
C PRO A 157 -16.95 21.15 -6.53
N ALA A 158 -17.69 21.43 -5.46
CA ALA A 158 -18.81 22.37 -5.51
C ALA A 158 -18.35 23.80 -5.76
N VAL A 159 -17.29 24.27 -5.09
CA VAL A 159 -16.73 25.63 -5.27
C VAL A 159 -16.23 25.86 -6.71
N PHE A 160 -15.62 24.82 -7.32
CA PHE A 160 -15.12 24.91 -8.69
C PHE A 160 -16.15 24.48 -9.74
N HIS A 161 -17.39 24.23 -9.36
CA HIS A 161 -18.46 23.78 -10.24
C HIS A 161 -18.10 22.50 -11.03
N HIS A 162 -17.34 21.59 -10.41
CA HIS A 162 -17.09 20.28 -10.96
C HIS A 162 -17.98 19.23 -10.28
N PRO A 163 -18.75 18.43 -11.04
CA PRO A 163 -19.54 17.36 -10.48
C PRO A 163 -18.61 16.30 -9.90
N VAL A 164 -18.98 15.76 -8.74
CA VAL A 164 -18.36 14.56 -8.22
C VAL A 164 -18.75 13.40 -9.11
N TRP A 165 -17.75 12.75 -9.69
CA TRP A 165 -17.98 11.58 -10.53
C TRP A 165 -17.91 10.32 -9.67
N PHE A 166 -19.02 9.58 -9.64
CA PHE A 166 -19.06 8.22 -9.12
C PHE A 166 -18.89 7.22 -10.27
N TRP A 167 -17.88 6.39 -10.20
CA TRP A 167 -17.64 5.35 -11.20
C TRP A 167 -18.76 4.29 -11.11
N GLY A 168 -19.41 3.98 -12.22
CA GLY A 168 -20.44 2.94 -12.34
C GLY A 168 -21.89 3.42 -12.36
N GLU A 169 -22.18 4.67 -12.01
CA GLU A 169 -23.53 5.23 -12.15
C GLU A 169 -23.64 6.14 -13.39
N TRP A 170 -24.00 5.55 -14.51
CA TRP A 170 -24.21 6.23 -15.80
C TRP A 170 -25.56 6.96 -15.91
N SER A 171 -26.22 7.29 -14.84
CA SER A 171 -27.44 8.09 -14.93
C SER A 171 -27.07 9.57 -14.92
N GLU A 172 -27.40 10.30 -16.00
CA GLU A 172 -27.18 11.74 -16.14
C GLU A 172 -27.73 12.53 -14.94
N ASP A 173 -28.79 12.05 -14.31
CA ASP A 173 -29.45 12.70 -13.17
C ASP A 173 -28.64 12.65 -11.87
N LYS A 174 -27.69 11.69 -11.70
CA LYS A 174 -26.90 11.54 -10.49
C LYS A 174 -25.53 12.25 -10.55
N VAL A 175 -25.07 12.60 -11.75
CA VAL A 175 -23.71 13.11 -12.00
C VAL A 175 -23.55 14.60 -11.66
N HIS A 176 -24.61 15.37 -11.48
CA HIS A 176 -24.57 16.83 -11.49
C HIS A 176 -25.13 17.49 -10.24
N SER A 177 -24.70 17.12 -9.03
CA SER A 177 -24.99 17.95 -7.86
C SER A 177 -23.84 18.84 -7.52
N TRP A 178 -24.15 20.14 -7.51
CA TRP A 178 -23.31 21.22 -6.99
C TRP A 178 -23.54 21.46 -5.50
N ASP A 179 -24.51 20.78 -4.91
CA ASP A 179 -24.83 20.96 -3.50
C ASP A 179 -23.96 20.06 -2.63
N PRO A 180 -22.99 20.61 -1.88
CA PRO A 180 -22.11 19.86 -1.02
C PRO A 180 -22.83 19.23 0.20
N TRP A 181 -24.08 19.55 0.42
CA TRP A 181 -24.93 19.03 1.50
C TRP A 181 -25.83 17.86 1.05
N ASN A 182 -25.89 17.60 -0.25
CA ASN A 182 -26.68 16.50 -0.78
C ASN A 182 -25.96 15.17 -0.53
N SER A 183 -26.47 14.39 0.45
CA SER A 183 -25.89 13.09 0.84
C SER A 183 -25.96 12.02 -0.26
N GLU A 184 -26.89 12.14 -1.20
CA GLU A 184 -27.02 11.18 -2.31
C GLU A 184 -25.91 11.31 -3.36
N LYS A 185 -25.19 12.43 -3.35
CA LYS A 185 -24.21 12.79 -4.40
C LYS A 185 -22.78 12.97 -3.88
N TYR A 186 -22.59 12.95 -2.57
CA TYR A 186 -21.29 13.04 -1.91
C TYR A 186 -21.22 11.96 -0.83
N VAL A 187 -20.02 11.41 -0.64
CA VAL A 187 -19.79 10.50 0.47
C VAL A 187 -20.17 11.19 1.78
N ASP A 188 -21.09 10.59 2.51
CA ASP A 188 -21.41 11.02 3.85
C ASP A 188 -20.34 10.52 4.83
N ILE A 189 -20.12 11.27 5.90
CA ILE A 189 -19.18 10.87 6.96
C ILE A 189 -19.65 9.61 7.67
N ASP A 190 -20.95 9.47 7.86
CA ASP A 190 -21.55 8.32 8.53
C ASP A 190 -21.39 7.06 7.67
N GLU A 191 -21.63 7.13 6.36
CA GLU A 191 -21.41 6.04 5.41
C GLU A 191 -19.93 5.63 5.35
N LEU A 192 -19.00 6.61 5.32
CA LEU A 192 -17.56 6.36 5.36
C LEU A 192 -17.15 5.62 6.64
N LEU A 193 -17.66 6.08 7.80
CA LEU A 193 -17.35 5.48 9.10
C LEU A 193 -17.95 4.09 9.23
N GLU A 194 -19.20 3.88 8.81
CA GLU A 194 -19.85 2.57 8.83
C GLU A 194 -19.07 1.56 7.97
N THR A 195 -18.72 1.94 6.74
CA THR A 195 -17.91 1.10 5.86
C THR A 195 -16.53 0.82 6.47
N ALA A 196 -15.88 1.82 7.08
CA ALA A 196 -14.60 1.64 7.73
C ALA A 196 -14.67 0.69 8.93
N VAL A 197 -15.71 0.79 9.75
CA VAL A 197 -15.97 -0.13 10.89
C VAL A 197 -16.20 -1.55 10.37
N GLY A 198 -17.04 -1.73 9.35
CA GLY A 198 -17.25 -3.03 8.72
C GLY A 198 -15.94 -3.66 8.24
N ARG A 199 -15.09 -2.90 7.53
CA ARG A 199 -13.77 -3.37 7.06
C ARG A 199 -12.80 -3.68 8.20
N THR A 200 -12.82 -2.90 9.27
CA THR A 200 -11.98 -3.16 10.46
C THR A 200 -12.42 -4.46 11.16
N THR A 201 -13.71 -4.69 11.24
CA THR A 201 -14.28 -5.93 11.81
C THR A 201 -13.88 -7.15 10.96
N GLU A 202 -13.93 -7.06 9.64
CA GLU A 202 -13.44 -8.10 8.74
C GLU A 202 -11.95 -8.42 8.96
N ILE A 203 -11.09 -7.39 9.09
CA ILE A 203 -9.65 -7.57 9.39
C ILE A 203 -9.48 -8.28 10.74
N THR A 204 -10.19 -7.82 11.77
CA THR A 204 -10.09 -8.37 13.13
C THR A 204 -10.54 -9.83 13.16
N ASN A 205 -11.66 -10.15 12.53
CA ASN A 205 -12.16 -11.52 12.43
C ASN A 205 -11.21 -12.42 11.64
N GLY A 206 -10.61 -11.90 10.56
CA GLY A 206 -9.61 -12.63 9.77
C GLY A 206 -8.33 -12.94 10.56
N ILE A 207 -7.88 -12.02 11.42
CA ILE A 207 -6.65 -12.20 12.22
C ILE A 207 -6.90 -13.07 13.48
N PHE A 208 -7.98 -12.78 14.21
CA PHE A 208 -8.25 -13.41 15.51
C PHE A 208 -9.23 -14.57 15.44
N GLY A 209 -10.08 -14.64 14.40
CA GLY A 209 -10.98 -15.74 14.14
C GLY A 209 -10.34 -16.94 13.43
N ALA A 210 -9.14 -16.77 12.86
CA ALA A 210 -8.40 -17.86 12.23
C ALA A 210 -7.80 -18.78 13.30
N ASN A 211 -8.52 -19.82 13.64
CA ASN A 211 -8.03 -20.90 14.50
C ASN A 211 -6.81 -21.55 13.79
N PRO A 212 -5.63 -21.71 14.45
CA PRO A 212 -4.46 -22.34 13.84
C PRO A 212 -4.72 -23.77 13.32
N PHE A 213 -5.79 -24.42 13.79
CA PHE A 213 -6.27 -25.68 13.23
C PHE A 213 -6.89 -25.53 11.84
N THR A 214 -7.44 -24.38 11.49
CA THR A 214 -8.03 -24.12 10.16
C THR A 214 -6.94 -24.00 9.09
N ILE A 215 -5.73 -23.55 9.45
CA ILE A 215 -4.58 -23.48 8.52
C ILE A 215 -4.09 -24.88 8.13
N LYS A 216 -4.09 -25.84 9.08
CA LYS A 216 -3.73 -27.24 8.79
C LYS A 216 -4.82 -27.95 7.97
N ALA A 217 -6.08 -27.70 8.24
CA ALA A 217 -7.20 -28.19 7.45
C ALA A 217 -7.15 -27.62 6.01
N PHE A 218 -6.80 -26.34 5.86
CA PHE A 218 -6.62 -25.68 4.56
C PHE A 218 -5.49 -26.33 3.72
N ALA A 219 -4.35 -26.66 4.33
CA ALA A 219 -3.25 -27.33 3.63
C ALA A 219 -3.62 -28.78 3.23
N ALA A 220 -4.40 -29.48 4.04
CA ALA A 220 -4.89 -30.83 3.74
C ALA A 220 -5.98 -30.79 2.65
N GLU A 221 -6.89 -29.83 2.70
CA GLU A 221 -7.95 -29.62 1.71
C GLU A 221 -7.40 -29.20 0.34
N LEU A 222 -6.27 -28.44 0.30
CA LEU A 222 -5.57 -28.12 -0.94
C LEU A 222 -4.98 -29.36 -1.63
N GLN A 223 -4.53 -30.36 -0.87
CA GLN A 223 -4.04 -31.62 -1.42
C GLN A 223 -5.17 -32.53 -1.94
N GLU A 224 -6.34 -32.46 -1.31
CA GLU A 224 -7.51 -33.25 -1.73
C GLU A 224 -8.21 -32.63 -2.97
N THR A 225 -8.17 -31.30 -3.10
CA THR A 225 -8.80 -30.57 -4.21
C THR A 225 -8.03 -30.71 -5.52
N ALA A 226 -6.71 -30.93 -5.47
CA ALA A 226 -5.89 -31.16 -6.67
C ALA A 226 -6.27 -32.45 -7.41
N SER A 227 -6.97 -33.37 -6.76
CA SER A 227 -7.46 -34.65 -7.35
C SER A 227 -8.90 -34.57 -7.91
N GLN A 228 -9.57 -33.43 -7.80
CA GLN A 228 -10.97 -33.22 -8.21
C GLN A 228 -11.16 -32.17 -9.32
N GLU A 229 -10.09 -31.78 -10.03
CA GLU A 229 -10.09 -30.66 -10.97
C GLU A 229 -11.09 -30.75 -12.13
N GLU A 230 -11.42 -31.93 -12.63
CA GLU A 230 -12.42 -32.09 -13.73
C GLU A 230 -13.87 -31.77 -13.25
N GLN A 231 -14.20 -32.06 -12.00
CA GLN A 231 -15.52 -31.77 -11.44
C GLN A 231 -15.67 -30.30 -10.98
N LEU A 232 -14.57 -29.62 -10.65
CA LEU A 232 -14.58 -28.23 -10.20
C LEU A 232 -14.81 -27.26 -11.35
N GLN A 233 -14.39 -27.55 -12.57
CA GLN A 233 -14.70 -26.70 -13.73
C GLN A 233 -16.20 -26.68 -14.06
N GLU A 234 -16.91 -27.80 -13.95
CA GLU A 234 -18.35 -27.84 -14.13
C GLU A 234 -19.13 -27.22 -12.96
N MET A 235 -18.66 -27.38 -11.72
CA MET A 235 -19.32 -26.78 -10.54
C MET A 235 -19.04 -25.28 -10.40
N ALA A 236 -17.91 -24.76 -10.85
CA ALA A 236 -17.60 -23.33 -10.83
C ALA A 236 -18.58 -22.52 -11.72
N VAL A 237 -19.13 -23.16 -12.76
CA VAL A 237 -20.14 -22.51 -13.64
C VAL A 237 -21.53 -22.45 -13.02
N LEU A 238 -21.81 -23.24 -11.99
CA LEU A 238 -23.14 -23.40 -11.39
C LEU A 238 -23.30 -22.72 -10.01
N LYS A 239 -22.23 -22.15 -9.44
CA LYS A 239 -22.31 -21.42 -8.17
C LYS A 239 -23.02 -20.08 -8.38
N THR A 240 -24.10 -19.88 -7.65
CA THR A 240 -24.94 -18.67 -7.69
C THR A 240 -24.16 -17.44 -7.21
N GLU A 241 -24.52 -16.26 -7.72
CA GLU A 241 -23.87 -14.96 -7.39
C GLU A 241 -23.73 -14.70 -5.87
N GLU A 242 -24.56 -15.31 -5.03
CA GLU A 242 -24.51 -15.19 -3.56
C GLU A 242 -23.22 -15.74 -2.94
N GLU A 243 -22.56 -16.75 -3.53
CA GLU A 243 -21.36 -17.38 -2.97
C GLU A 243 -20.10 -16.53 -3.18
N TYR A 244 -20.12 -15.54 -4.08
CA TYR A 244 -19.00 -14.64 -4.37
C TYR A 244 -19.06 -13.30 -3.62
N THR A 245 -19.97 -13.14 -2.69
CA THR A 245 -20.03 -11.96 -1.81
C THR A 245 -19.00 -12.00 -0.69
N ASP A 246 -18.45 -13.19 -0.35
CA ASP A 246 -17.38 -13.33 0.63
C ASP A 246 -15.99 -13.07 0.00
N PRO A 247 -15.33 -11.94 0.34
CA PRO A 247 -14.02 -11.60 -0.20
C PRO A 247 -12.91 -12.60 0.17
N PHE A 248 -13.09 -13.37 1.24
CA PHE A 248 -12.14 -14.38 1.66
C PHE A 248 -12.23 -15.63 0.78
N LEU A 249 -13.44 -16.06 0.46
CA LEU A 249 -13.69 -17.21 -0.42
C LEU A 249 -13.19 -16.92 -1.85
N VAL A 250 -13.44 -15.70 -2.35
CA VAL A 250 -12.92 -15.23 -3.64
C VAL A 250 -11.39 -15.31 -3.68
N ARG A 251 -10.69 -14.83 -2.65
CA ARG A 251 -9.22 -14.91 -2.59
C ARG A 251 -8.71 -16.34 -2.47
N LYS A 252 -9.42 -17.19 -1.71
CA LYS A 252 -9.09 -18.62 -1.61
C LYS A 252 -9.13 -19.28 -2.99
N THR A 253 -10.18 -19.03 -3.77
CA THR A 253 -10.34 -19.56 -5.14
C THR A 253 -9.22 -19.07 -6.06
N ILE A 254 -8.91 -17.77 -6.02
CA ILE A 254 -7.81 -17.19 -6.82
C ILE A 254 -6.48 -17.85 -6.46
N TYR A 255 -6.15 -17.95 -5.17
CA TYR A 255 -4.88 -18.54 -4.74
C TYR A 255 -4.78 -20.02 -5.08
N SER A 256 -5.88 -20.77 -4.94
CA SER A 256 -5.90 -22.20 -5.32
C SER A 256 -5.62 -22.39 -6.80
N HIS A 257 -6.24 -21.58 -7.68
CA HIS A 257 -5.99 -21.63 -9.12
C HIS A 257 -4.51 -21.37 -9.45
N TYR A 258 -3.94 -20.28 -8.93
CA TYR A 258 -2.54 -19.93 -9.23
C TYR A 258 -1.54 -20.91 -8.59
N LEU A 259 -1.83 -21.46 -7.41
CA LEU A 259 -0.99 -22.49 -6.77
C LEU A 259 -0.97 -23.80 -7.55
N ALA A 260 -2.13 -24.22 -8.09
CA ALA A 260 -2.23 -25.43 -8.91
C ALA A 260 -1.42 -25.32 -10.22
N ASN A 261 -1.25 -24.10 -10.73
CA ASN A 261 -0.55 -23.82 -11.99
C ASN A 261 0.95 -23.47 -11.81
N LEU A 262 1.51 -23.60 -10.60
CA LEU A 262 2.92 -23.28 -10.36
C LEU A 262 3.84 -24.30 -11.04
N ASN A 263 4.91 -23.79 -11.66
CA ASN A 263 5.96 -24.60 -12.25
C ASN A 263 7.36 -23.99 -12.04
N LEU A 264 8.38 -24.65 -12.56
CA LEU A 264 9.77 -24.23 -12.40
C LEU A 264 10.20 -23.14 -13.40
N VAL A 265 9.49 -23.00 -14.52
CA VAL A 265 9.91 -22.14 -15.65
C VAL A 265 9.08 -20.86 -15.74
N GLY A 266 7.85 -20.89 -15.22
CA GLY A 266 6.87 -19.82 -15.34
C GLY A 266 5.98 -19.96 -16.58
N HIS A 267 5.08 -19.00 -16.73
CA HIS A 267 4.09 -18.95 -17.81
C HIS A 267 4.03 -17.57 -18.42
N THR A 268 3.46 -17.47 -19.62
CA THR A 268 3.11 -16.16 -20.19
C THR A 268 1.89 -15.60 -19.46
N GLN A 269 1.90 -14.30 -19.21
CA GLN A 269 0.84 -13.63 -18.42
C GLN A 269 -0.57 -13.81 -19.02
N SER A 270 -0.67 -13.97 -20.34
CA SER A 270 -1.95 -14.18 -21.04
C SER A 270 -2.60 -15.54 -20.75
N ASP A 271 -1.83 -16.52 -20.29
CA ASP A 271 -2.30 -17.90 -20.20
C ASP A 271 -2.80 -18.27 -18.79
N GLN A 272 -2.68 -17.33 -17.82
CA GLN A 272 -2.94 -17.64 -16.41
C GLN A 272 -4.22 -17.02 -15.86
N GLY A 273 -4.88 -16.17 -16.63
CA GLY A 273 -6.19 -15.62 -16.25
C GLY A 273 -7.29 -16.68 -16.32
N PHE A 274 -8.26 -16.59 -15.43
CA PHE A 274 -9.44 -17.45 -15.44
C PHE A 274 -10.72 -16.68 -15.17
N GLN A 275 -11.84 -17.26 -15.59
CA GLN A 275 -13.16 -16.72 -15.37
C GLN A 275 -13.64 -17.12 -13.99
N LEU A 276 -13.76 -16.15 -13.07
CA LEU A 276 -14.27 -16.41 -11.73
C LEU A 276 -15.81 -16.50 -11.72
N THR A 277 -16.47 -15.57 -12.44
CA THR A 277 -17.91 -15.56 -12.70
C THR A 277 -18.16 -15.08 -14.11
N TYR A 278 -19.41 -15.15 -14.62
CA TYR A 278 -19.75 -14.62 -15.94
C TYR A 278 -19.34 -13.15 -16.14
N ALA A 279 -19.27 -12.38 -15.07
CA ALA A 279 -18.94 -10.95 -15.11
C ALA A 279 -17.48 -10.64 -14.76
N TYR A 280 -16.74 -11.57 -14.13
CA TYR A 280 -15.42 -11.28 -13.55
C TYR A 280 -14.33 -12.20 -14.10
N TRP A 281 -13.44 -11.60 -14.90
CA TRP A 281 -12.17 -12.20 -15.31
C TRP A 281 -11.06 -11.83 -14.32
N ILE A 282 -10.34 -12.81 -13.83
CA ILE A 282 -9.19 -12.64 -12.95
C ILE A 282 -7.91 -12.83 -13.77
N GLY A 283 -7.17 -11.74 -13.96
CA GLY A 283 -5.91 -11.75 -14.71
C GLY A 283 -4.63 -11.82 -13.87
N HIS A 284 -4.75 -11.83 -12.53
CA HIS A 284 -3.59 -11.85 -11.63
C HIS A 284 -3.94 -12.43 -10.24
N ALA A 285 -2.91 -12.94 -9.55
CA ALA A 285 -3.05 -13.68 -8.30
C ALA A 285 -3.41 -12.83 -7.05
N HIS A 286 -3.56 -11.50 -7.14
CA HIS A 286 -3.68 -10.60 -5.97
C HIS A 286 -2.63 -10.85 -4.87
N ASN A 287 -1.48 -11.38 -5.26
CA ASN A 287 -0.32 -11.62 -4.40
C ASN A 287 0.92 -11.57 -5.28
N ILE A 288 1.85 -10.66 -4.99
CA ILE A 288 3.01 -10.42 -5.84
C ILE A 288 3.95 -11.63 -5.93
N TYR A 289 4.09 -12.37 -4.83
CA TYR A 289 5.00 -13.52 -4.78
C TYR A 289 4.44 -14.69 -5.58
N LEU A 290 3.13 -14.92 -5.45
CA LEU A 290 2.44 -15.97 -6.19
C LEU A 290 2.40 -15.63 -7.68
N GLN A 291 2.09 -14.38 -8.03
CA GLN A 291 2.14 -13.93 -9.42
C GLN A 291 3.53 -14.06 -10.02
N PHE A 292 4.56 -13.64 -9.28
CA PHE A 292 5.95 -13.74 -9.75
C PHE A 292 6.40 -15.20 -9.93
N ALA A 293 5.96 -16.09 -9.04
CA ALA A 293 6.21 -17.52 -9.18
C ALA A 293 5.49 -18.13 -10.40
N THR A 294 4.28 -17.64 -10.70
CA THR A 294 3.53 -18.07 -11.89
C THR A 294 4.16 -17.56 -13.17
N ASP A 295 4.55 -16.28 -13.22
CA ASP A 295 5.08 -15.65 -14.43
C ASP A 295 6.51 -16.08 -14.75
N PHE A 296 7.38 -16.23 -13.74
CA PHE A 296 8.82 -16.46 -13.91
C PHE A 296 9.33 -17.79 -13.31
N GLY A 297 8.44 -18.57 -12.73
CA GLY A 297 8.76 -19.83 -12.07
C GLY A 297 9.11 -19.71 -10.59
N ILE A 298 8.94 -20.83 -9.87
CA ILE A 298 9.21 -20.91 -8.42
C ILE A 298 10.63 -20.45 -8.05
N PRO A 299 11.72 -20.86 -8.76
CA PRO A 299 13.06 -20.43 -8.42
C PRO A 299 13.24 -18.90 -8.44
N ALA A 300 12.62 -18.22 -9.41
CA ALA A 300 12.70 -16.77 -9.53
C ALA A 300 12.00 -16.08 -8.33
N ALA A 301 10.85 -16.57 -7.91
CA ALA A 301 10.14 -16.04 -6.73
C ALA A 301 10.96 -16.24 -5.44
N VAL A 302 11.57 -17.40 -5.27
CA VAL A 302 12.46 -17.69 -4.13
C VAL A 302 13.66 -16.75 -4.14
N CYS A 303 14.30 -16.52 -5.28
CA CYS A 303 15.41 -15.58 -5.41
C CYS A 303 14.98 -14.15 -5.06
N LEU A 304 13.80 -13.71 -5.50
CA LEU A 304 13.25 -12.40 -5.16
C LEU A 304 13.06 -12.24 -3.65
N ILE A 305 12.45 -13.23 -2.99
CA ILE A 305 12.22 -13.21 -1.54
C ILE A 305 13.55 -13.14 -0.79
N ILE A 306 14.53 -13.98 -1.17
CA ILE A 306 15.86 -14.01 -0.55
C ILE A 306 16.55 -12.66 -0.73
N LEU A 307 16.51 -12.09 -1.94
CA LEU A 307 17.12 -10.78 -2.23
C LEU A 307 16.52 -9.70 -1.33
N CYS A 308 15.21 -9.65 -1.20
CA CYS A 308 14.52 -8.67 -0.36
C CYS A 308 14.87 -8.85 1.13
N LEU A 309 14.84 -10.08 1.64
CA LEU A 309 15.18 -10.36 3.05
C LEU A 309 16.64 -10.01 3.37
N VAL A 310 17.58 -10.41 2.52
CA VAL A 310 19.00 -10.08 2.69
C VAL A 310 19.21 -8.57 2.65
N SER A 311 18.54 -7.87 1.75
CA SER A 311 18.63 -6.41 1.65
C SER A 311 18.12 -5.72 2.91
N ILE A 312 16.97 -6.11 3.43
CA ILE A 312 16.43 -5.56 4.69
C ILE A 312 17.38 -5.82 5.86
N VAL A 313 17.90 -7.05 5.99
CA VAL A 313 18.85 -7.38 7.06
C VAL A 313 20.12 -6.53 6.98
N LYS A 314 20.67 -6.33 5.76
CA LYS A 314 21.82 -5.46 5.54
C LYS A 314 21.53 -4.01 5.90
N LEU A 315 20.40 -3.47 5.47
CA LEU A 315 19.99 -2.10 5.78
C LEU A 315 19.76 -1.88 7.28
N VAL A 316 19.15 -2.85 7.96
CA VAL A 316 18.96 -2.80 9.43
C VAL A 316 20.31 -2.82 10.13
N LYS A 317 21.22 -3.73 9.75
CA LYS A 317 22.59 -3.74 10.30
C LYS A 317 23.30 -2.42 10.06
N CYS A 318 23.25 -1.89 8.83
CA CYS A 318 23.83 -0.59 8.50
C CYS A 318 23.27 0.52 9.38
N TYR A 319 21.95 0.57 9.55
CA TYR A 319 21.29 1.57 10.38
C TYR A 319 21.85 1.58 11.81
N TYR A 320 21.98 0.42 12.44
CA TYR A 320 22.47 0.36 13.84
C TYR A 320 23.98 0.49 13.97
N GLN A 321 24.77 0.06 13.00
CA GLN A 321 26.24 0.06 13.06
C GLN A 321 26.86 1.39 12.65
N LYS A 322 26.28 2.11 11.68
CA LYS A 322 26.85 3.34 11.10
C LYS A 322 26.22 4.64 11.62
N GLY A 323 25.75 4.67 12.86
CA GLY A 323 25.24 5.90 13.46
C GLY A 323 23.85 6.32 12.94
N ARG A 324 23.06 5.35 12.51
CA ARG A 324 21.64 5.53 12.13
C ARG A 324 21.44 6.48 10.94
N PRO A 325 22.04 6.20 9.78
CA PRO A 325 21.87 7.03 8.61
C PRO A 325 20.40 7.05 8.17
N VAL A 326 19.89 8.25 7.87
CA VAL A 326 18.48 8.44 7.44
C VAL A 326 18.21 7.68 6.15
N VAL A 327 19.19 7.65 5.23
CA VAL A 327 19.11 6.91 3.98
C VAL A 327 18.79 5.41 4.19
N ALA A 328 19.43 4.77 5.18
CA ALA A 328 19.14 3.38 5.50
C ALA A 328 17.71 3.19 6.05
N ALA A 329 17.24 4.09 6.92
CA ALA A 329 15.87 4.03 7.42
C ALA A 329 14.84 4.21 6.31
N VAL A 330 15.04 5.19 5.44
CA VAL A 330 14.15 5.43 4.28
C VAL A 330 14.14 4.22 3.35
N SER A 331 15.31 3.65 3.06
CA SER A 331 15.40 2.45 2.23
C SER A 331 14.66 1.26 2.83
N ILE A 332 14.69 1.09 4.16
CA ILE A 332 13.89 0.07 4.85
C ILE A 332 12.39 0.35 4.67
N PHE A 333 11.92 1.57 4.89
CA PHE A 333 10.51 1.92 4.73
C PHE A 333 10.04 1.65 3.30
N VAL A 334 10.78 2.13 2.31
CA VAL A 334 10.46 1.98 0.89
C VAL A 334 10.42 0.50 0.48
N MET A 335 11.33 -0.33 0.97
CA MET A 335 11.33 -1.76 0.67
C MET A 335 10.18 -2.50 1.35
N LEU A 336 9.83 -2.13 2.58
CA LEU A 336 8.75 -2.78 3.31
C LEU A 336 7.38 -2.52 2.69
N VAL A 337 7.17 -1.34 2.08
CA VAL A 337 5.88 -0.99 1.46
C VAL A 337 5.47 -2.03 0.40
N PRO A 338 6.20 -2.25 -0.70
CA PRO A 338 5.78 -3.20 -1.72
C PRO A 338 5.84 -4.66 -1.24
N LEU A 339 6.74 -5.00 -0.30
CA LEU A 339 6.82 -6.35 0.24
C LEU A 339 5.58 -6.72 1.06
N LEU A 340 5.15 -5.84 1.97
CA LEU A 340 3.98 -6.09 2.79
C LEU A 340 2.68 -5.92 1.99
N PHE A 341 2.60 -4.89 1.16
CA PHE A 341 1.44 -4.65 0.29
C PHE A 341 1.27 -5.81 -0.72
N GLY A 342 2.36 -6.28 -1.29
CA GLY A 342 2.40 -7.37 -2.26
C GLY A 342 1.98 -8.73 -1.72
N MET A 343 1.93 -8.93 -0.40
CA MET A 343 1.37 -10.15 0.18
C MET A 343 -0.13 -10.30 -0.06
N LEU A 344 -0.84 -9.18 -0.24
CA LEU A 344 -2.31 -9.15 -0.32
C LEU A 344 -2.84 -8.51 -1.60
N GLU A 345 -1.97 -7.87 -2.40
CA GLU A 345 -2.33 -7.20 -3.64
C GLU A 345 -1.24 -7.37 -4.70
N TYR A 346 -1.67 -7.35 -5.97
CA TYR A 346 -0.74 -7.33 -7.10
C TYR A 346 -0.53 -5.89 -7.58
N SER A 347 0.65 -5.36 -7.36
CA SER A 347 0.98 -3.97 -7.72
C SER A 347 2.27 -3.83 -8.53
N TRP A 348 2.98 -4.93 -8.77
CA TRP A 348 4.32 -4.92 -9.36
C TRP A 348 4.35 -4.31 -10.76
N GLY A 349 3.37 -4.58 -11.61
CA GLY A 349 3.31 -4.04 -12.99
C GLY A 349 2.64 -2.68 -13.10
N SER A 350 1.98 -2.20 -12.05
CA SER A 350 1.10 -1.03 -12.11
C SER A 350 1.72 0.26 -11.56
N SER A 351 2.87 0.17 -10.86
CA SER A 351 3.55 1.35 -10.31
C SER A 351 5.03 1.39 -10.70
N ALA A 352 5.34 2.21 -11.72
CA ALA A 352 6.73 2.49 -12.10
C ALA A 352 7.52 3.12 -10.94
N LEU A 353 6.86 3.93 -10.10
CA LEU A 353 7.48 4.56 -8.94
C LEU A 353 8.00 3.51 -7.95
N THR A 354 7.18 2.53 -7.58
CA THR A 354 7.56 1.44 -6.68
C THR A 354 8.81 0.70 -7.19
N MET A 355 8.85 0.40 -8.48
CA MET A 355 10.00 -0.28 -9.10
C MET A 355 11.28 0.57 -9.03
N ILE A 356 11.18 1.86 -9.37
CA ILE A 356 12.30 2.80 -9.30
C ILE A 356 12.83 2.88 -7.86
N LEU A 357 11.94 3.03 -6.89
CA LEU A 357 12.31 3.12 -5.48
C LEU A 357 12.97 1.84 -4.97
N LEU A 358 12.48 0.65 -5.35
CA LEU A 358 13.11 -0.62 -5.02
C LEU A 358 14.53 -0.73 -5.58
N PHE A 359 14.73 -0.38 -6.84
CA PHE A 359 16.06 -0.39 -7.45
C PHE A 359 17.04 0.56 -6.74
N LEU A 360 16.57 1.74 -6.32
CA LEU A 360 17.38 2.66 -5.53
C LEU A 360 17.80 2.04 -4.18
N CYS A 361 16.87 1.37 -3.51
CA CYS A 361 17.14 0.73 -2.22
C CYS A 361 18.08 -0.48 -2.34
N TRP A 362 17.96 -1.29 -3.39
CA TRP A 362 18.90 -2.40 -3.63
C TRP A 362 20.30 -1.91 -3.89
N ARG A 363 20.49 -0.84 -4.67
CA ARG A 363 21.80 -0.21 -4.83
C ARG A 363 22.42 0.17 -3.49
N GLN A 364 21.62 0.74 -2.59
CA GLN A 364 22.11 1.15 -1.28
C GLN A 364 22.67 -0.02 -0.46
N THR A 365 22.13 -1.24 -0.61
CA THR A 365 22.66 -2.43 0.07
C THR A 365 24.05 -2.85 -0.45
N LEU A 366 24.35 -2.56 -1.71
CA LEU A 366 25.65 -2.89 -2.32
C LEU A 366 26.74 -1.87 -1.93
N VAL A 367 26.38 -0.59 -1.87
CA VAL A 367 27.34 0.49 -1.54
C VAL A 367 27.88 0.35 -0.12
N TYR A 368 27.05 0.01 0.85
CA TYR A 368 27.50 -0.14 2.24
C TYR A 368 28.47 -1.32 2.48
N GLU A 369 28.57 -2.28 1.56
CA GLU A 369 29.59 -3.35 1.67
C GLU A 369 30.98 -2.87 1.29
N ASN A 370 31.10 -1.93 0.37
CA ASN A 370 32.40 -1.48 -0.17
C ASN A 370 33.10 -0.45 0.73
N GLU A 371 32.43 0.09 1.76
CA GLU A 371 33.00 1.04 2.71
C GLU A 371 33.61 0.37 3.96
N LYS A 372 33.93 -0.92 3.90
CA LYS A 372 34.75 -1.64 4.88
C LYS A 372 36.21 -1.63 4.46
#